data_ea8b702e2459c28cb70b24610d424f5b
#
_entry.id   ea8b702e2459c28cb70b24610d424f5b
#
_cell.length_a   1.000
_cell.length_b   1.000
_cell.length_c   1.000
_cell.angle_alpha   90.00
_cell.angle_beta   90.00
_cell.angle_gamma   90.00
#
_symmetry.space_group_name_H-M   'P 1'
#
loop_
_entity.id
_entity.type
_entity.pdbx_description
1 polymer ?
#
loop_
_entity_poly.entity_id
_entity_poly.type
_entity_poly.pdbx_seq_one_letter_code
_entity_poly.pdbx_strand_id
1 'polypeptide(L)'
;MTWIIGDTTEAGFQKDALAGVLMMAGAAMAHWGAGRGRRWAGFALSTGGGLLPWMVGSALLGLLISNVAWGWTIAVSGMWQPTFVPFVSVPCVLVLLYGRGWAVALTGAVLGAGLTTPIALPMVNLVCRPTGLPNVVGTTTGMAVSTLIALPLCRSLPWMLRPAIDAPEVAGLIRPDAPALLLSSRDHSG
;
A
#
# COMPACT_ATOMS: atom_id res chain seq x y z
N MET A 1 -15.55 12.36 8.08
CA MET A 1 -14.06 12.27 8.16
C MET A 1 -13.56 11.12 9.04
N THR A 2 -14.17 10.82 10.17
CA THR A 2 -13.78 9.68 11.05
C THR A 2 -13.76 8.32 10.34
N TRP A 3 -14.63 8.08 9.35
CA TRP A 3 -14.66 6.85 8.55
C TRP A 3 -13.40 6.63 7.74
N ILE A 4 -12.90 7.64 7.04
CA ILE A 4 -11.72 7.54 6.18
C ILE A 4 -10.46 7.23 7.03
N ILE A 5 -10.33 7.87 8.20
CA ILE A 5 -9.23 7.59 9.12
C ILE A 5 -9.35 6.19 9.73
N GLY A 6 -10.57 5.76 10.09
CA GLY A 6 -10.82 4.40 10.57
C GLY A 6 -10.50 3.33 9.54
N ASP A 7 -10.70 3.60 8.25
CA ASP A 7 -10.38 2.68 7.16
C ASP A 7 -8.88 2.34 7.09
N THR A 8 -7.99 3.17 7.63
CA THR A 8 -6.54 2.85 7.68
C THR A 8 -6.22 1.65 8.58
N THR A 9 -7.09 1.32 9.53
CA THR A 9 -6.96 0.16 10.44
C THR A 9 -7.91 -0.98 10.11
N GLU A 10 -8.71 -0.84 9.05
CA GLU A 10 -9.70 -1.87 8.66
C GLU A 10 -9.05 -3.22 8.36
N ALA A 11 -7.86 -3.22 7.75
CA ALA A 11 -7.08 -4.44 7.50
C ALA A 11 -6.72 -5.20 8.80
N GLY A 12 -6.64 -4.49 9.93
CA GLY A 12 -6.49 -5.05 11.27
C GLY A 12 -7.82 -5.36 11.96
N PHE A 13 -8.96 -5.26 11.26
CA PHE A 13 -10.32 -5.48 11.77
C PHE A 13 -10.74 -4.55 12.92
N GLN A 14 -10.09 -3.41 13.05
CA GLN A 14 -10.33 -2.48 14.15
C GLN A 14 -11.26 -1.33 13.77
N LYS A 15 -11.11 -0.81 12.55
CA LYS A 15 -11.85 0.36 12.01
C LYS A 15 -12.02 1.50 13.03
N ASP A 16 -10.94 1.79 13.72
CA ASP A 16 -10.90 2.82 14.76
C ASP A 16 -10.05 4.02 14.31
N ALA A 17 -10.63 5.22 14.36
CA ALA A 17 -9.96 6.42 13.91
C ALA A 17 -8.75 6.80 14.78
N LEU A 18 -8.82 6.54 16.09
CA LEU A 18 -7.70 6.82 17.00
C LEU A 18 -6.54 5.86 16.73
N ALA A 19 -6.83 4.57 16.59
CA ALA A 19 -5.83 3.56 16.22
C ALA A 19 -5.18 3.92 14.86
N GLY A 20 -5.97 4.38 13.89
CA GLY A 20 -5.46 4.84 12.60
C GLY A 20 -4.48 6.01 12.72
N VAL A 21 -4.82 7.02 13.49
CA VAL A 21 -3.93 8.17 13.77
C VAL A 21 -2.65 7.72 14.47
N LEU A 22 -2.76 6.86 15.50
CA LEU A 22 -1.59 6.36 16.23
C LEU A 22 -0.69 5.50 15.34
N MET A 23 -1.25 4.66 14.48
CA MET A 23 -0.50 3.85 13.51
C MET A 23 0.27 4.74 12.53
N MET A 24 -0.39 5.74 11.95
CA MET A 24 0.23 6.68 11.02
C MET A 24 1.32 7.53 11.71
N ALA A 25 1.08 7.99 12.95
CA ALA A 25 2.06 8.71 13.74
C ALA A 25 3.27 7.82 14.04
N GLY A 26 3.06 6.56 14.42
CA GLY A 26 4.12 5.58 14.65
C GLY A 26 4.97 5.34 13.41
N ALA A 27 4.34 5.17 12.23
CA ALA A 27 5.04 5.02 10.95
C ALA A 27 5.86 6.28 10.61
N ALA A 28 5.30 7.46 10.79
CA ALA A 28 6.00 8.73 10.58
C ALA A 28 7.20 8.90 11.54
N MET A 29 7.03 8.55 12.81
CA MET A 29 8.12 8.57 13.80
C MET A 29 9.24 7.58 13.43
N ALA A 30 8.89 6.34 13.04
CA ALA A 30 9.86 5.34 12.61
C ALA A 30 10.65 5.81 11.37
N HIS A 31 9.96 6.37 10.39
CA HIS A 31 10.58 6.95 9.19
C HIS A 31 11.53 8.11 9.54
N TRP A 32 11.08 9.04 10.38
CA TRP A 32 11.89 10.16 10.85
C TRP A 32 13.11 9.69 11.66
N GLY A 33 12.93 8.68 12.52
CA GLY A 33 14.02 8.04 13.28
C GLY A 33 15.04 7.35 12.40
N ALA A 34 14.60 6.68 11.34
CA ALA A 34 15.47 6.04 10.34
C ALA A 34 16.37 7.07 9.64
N GLY A 35 15.82 8.21 9.20
CA GLY A 35 16.60 9.29 8.59
C GLY A 35 17.65 9.93 9.50
N ARG A 36 17.59 9.67 10.82
CA ARG A 36 18.53 10.16 11.85
C ARG A 36 19.38 9.06 12.48
N GLY A 37 19.36 7.84 11.98
CA GLY A 37 20.11 6.72 12.54
C GLY A 37 19.74 6.37 13.97
N ARG A 38 18.49 6.63 14.39
CA ARG A 38 18.03 6.34 15.75
C ARG A 38 17.79 4.85 15.95
N ARG A 39 18.10 4.31 17.15
CA ARG A 39 17.90 2.89 17.48
C ARG A 39 16.44 2.43 17.41
N TRP A 40 15.49 3.33 17.59
CA TRP A 40 14.05 3.06 17.53
C TRP A 40 13.42 3.31 16.14
N ALA A 41 14.25 3.40 15.10
CA ALA A 41 13.79 3.59 13.71
C ALA A 41 12.93 2.41 13.16
N GLY A 42 12.91 1.30 13.87
CA GLY A 42 12.24 0.09 13.38
C GLY A 42 13.07 -0.65 12.31
N PHE A 43 12.45 -1.63 11.67
CA PHE A 43 13.08 -2.39 10.59
C PHE A 43 13.07 -1.58 9.30
N ALA A 44 14.06 -1.79 8.44
CA ALA A 44 14.13 -1.14 7.13
C ALA A 44 12.85 -1.35 6.31
N LEU A 45 12.24 -2.53 6.40
CA LEU A 45 10.98 -2.85 5.74
C LEU A 45 9.82 -1.97 6.25
N SER A 46 9.75 -1.69 7.55
CA SER A 46 8.69 -0.85 8.15
C SER A 46 8.85 0.64 7.84
N THR A 47 10.05 1.07 7.47
CA THR A 47 10.32 2.46 7.08
C THR A 47 10.22 2.69 5.58
N GLY A 48 10.24 1.61 4.76
CA GLY A 48 10.16 1.66 3.30
C GLY A 48 11.25 2.50 2.63
N GLY A 49 12.32 2.84 3.37
CA GLY A 49 13.35 3.75 2.88
C GLY A 49 12.75 5.07 2.39
N GLY A 50 13.24 5.59 1.27
CA GLY A 50 12.72 6.82 0.65
C GLY A 50 11.36 6.63 -0.08
N LEU A 51 10.81 5.41 -0.13
CA LEU A 51 9.53 5.10 -0.79
C LEU A 51 8.34 5.27 0.15
N LEU A 52 8.54 5.19 1.48
CA LEU A 52 7.44 5.22 2.46
C LEU A 52 6.50 6.43 2.29
N PRO A 53 6.98 7.67 2.14
CA PRO A 53 6.09 8.82 1.95
C PRO A 53 5.24 8.72 0.68
N TRP A 54 5.80 8.17 -0.40
CA TRP A 54 5.10 7.95 -1.66
C TRP A 54 4.07 6.83 -1.57
N MET A 55 4.41 5.73 -0.88
CA MET A 55 3.48 4.62 -0.61
C MET A 55 2.29 5.10 0.21
N VAL A 56 2.56 5.78 1.34
CA VAL A 56 1.51 6.30 2.22
C VAL A 56 0.66 7.35 1.49
N GLY A 57 1.29 8.28 0.78
CA GLY A 57 0.57 9.29 0.00
C GLY A 57 -0.32 8.69 -1.08
N SER A 58 0.18 7.72 -1.85
CA SER A 58 -0.59 7.01 -2.87
C SER A 58 -1.74 6.19 -2.27
N ALA A 59 -1.48 5.51 -1.16
CA ALA A 59 -2.47 4.71 -0.45
C ALA A 59 -3.61 5.57 0.12
N LEU A 60 -3.27 6.67 0.80
CA LEU A 60 -4.26 7.62 1.34
C LEU A 60 -5.08 8.28 0.24
N LEU A 61 -4.45 8.65 -0.87
CA LEU A 61 -5.16 9.20 -2.03
C LEU A 61 -6.10 8.16 -2.64
N GLY A 62 -5.65 6.91 -2.80
CA GLY A 62 -6.48 5.81 -3.28
C GLY A 62 -7.68 5.54 -2.37
N LEU A 63 -7.45 5.56 -1.05
CA LEU A 63 -8.50 5.46 -0.04
C LEU A 63 -9.53 6.61 -0.16
N LEU A 64 -9.04 7.85 -0.29
CA LEU A 64 -9.90 9.02 -0.45
C LEU A 64 -10.76 8.93 -1.72
N ILE A 65 -10.15 8.63 -2.87
CA ILE A 65 -10.86 8.45 -4.14
C ILE A 65 -11.90 7.33 -4.02
N SER A 66 -11.53 6.20 -3.41
CA SER A 66 -12.45 5.09 -3.19
C SER A 66 -13.66 5.48 -2.35
N ASN A 67 -13.44 6.20 -1.25
CA ASN A 67 -14.56 6.66 -0.41
C ASN A 67 -15.44 7.68 -1.11
N VAL A 68 -14.88 8.57 -1.93
CA VAL A 68 -15.66 9.53 -2.71
C VAL A 68 -16.47 8.83 -3.82
N ALA A 69 -15.84 7.90 -4.53
CA ALA A 69 -16.46 7.21 -5.66
C ALA A 69 -17.48 6.13 -5.23
N TRP A 70 -17.21 5.41 -4.15
CA TRP A 70 -17.95 4.22 -3.74
C TRP A 70 -18.62 4.33 -2.36
N GLY A 71 -18.39 5.41 -1.61
CA GLY A 71 -18.96 5.61 -0.27
C GLY A 71 -20.50 5.64 -0.26
N TRP A 72 -21.14 5.98 -1.36
CA TRP A 72 -22.60 5.90 -1.52
C TRP A 72 -23.13 4.47 -1.34
N THR A 73 -22.31 3.43 -1.63
CA THR A 73 -22.71 2.03 -1.44
C THR A 73 -22.94 1.69 0.04
N ILE A 74 -22.23 2.35 0.95
CA ILE A 74 -22.44 2.24 2.40
C ILE A 74 -23.78 2.86 2.77
N ALA A 75 -24.08 4.05 2.23
CA ALA A 75 -25.33 4.75 2.51
C ALA A 75 -26.55 3.98 2.00
N VAL A 76 -26.48 3.40 0.80
CA VAL A 76 -27.56 2.62 0.20
C VAL A 76 -27.76 1.27 0.88
N SER A 77 -26.66 0.57 1.21
CA SER A 77 -26.77 -0.77 1.82
C SER A 77 -27.04 -0.75 3.32
N GLY A 78 -26.75 0.36 4.00
CA GLY A 78 -26.76 0.45 5.46
C GLY A 78 -25.72 -0.45 6.15
N MET A 79 -24.83 -1.06 5.38
CA MET A 79 -23.86 -2.05 5.87
C MET A 79 -22.43 -1.65 5.48
N TRP A 80 -21.47 -2.23 6.20
CA TRP A 80 -20.06 -2.10 5.86
C TRP A 80 -19.77 -2.51 4.41
N GLN A 81 -18.93 -1.75 3.73
CA GLN A 81 -18.47 -2.00 2.36
C GLN A 81 -16.94 -1.91 2.28
N PRO A 82 -16.30 -2.64 1.35
CA PRO A 82 -14.84 -2.73 1.26
C PRO A 82 -14.20 -1.50 0.59
N THR A 83 -14.52 -0.28 1.05
CA THR A 83 -13.97 0.97 0.48
C THR A 83 -12.52 1.23 0.86
N PHE A 84 -12.00 0.54 1.87
CA PHE A 84 -10.63 0.67 2.36
C PHE A 84 -9.59 -0.07 1.51
N VAL A 85 -10.01 -1.01 0.68
CA VAL A 85 -9.11 -1.97 -0.02
C VAL A 85 -7.99 -1.30 -0.82
N PRO A 86 -8.19 -0.12 -1.45
CA PRO A 86 -7.11 0.58 -2.13
C PRO A 86 -5.97 1.01 -1.21
N PHE A 87 -6.22 1.20 0.08
CA PHE A 87 -5.18 1.60 1.02
C PHE A 87 -4.06 0.56 1.15
N VAL A 88 -4.38 -0.72 1.04
CA VAL A 88 -3.47 -1.84 1.29
C VAL A 88 -3.15 -2.67 0.04
N SER A 89 -3.43 -2.17 -1.16
CA SER A 89 -3.32 -2.95 -2.40
C SER A 89 -2.51 -2.24 -3.50
N VAL A 90 -3.10 -2.07 -4.66
CA VAL A 90 -2.46 -1.55 -5.88
C VAL A 90 -1.60 -0.30 -5.68
N PRO A 91 -2.00 0.73 -4.91
CA PRO A 91 -1.17 1.93 -4.72
C PRO A 91 0.20 1.61 -4.14
N CYS A 92 0.25 0.79 -3.09
CA CYS A 92 1.51 0.39 -2.45
C CYS A 92 2.37 -0.46 -3.38
N VAL A 93 1.76 -1.44 -4.07
CA VAL A 93 2.46 -2.33 -5.01
C VAL A 93 3.10 -1.53 -6.13
N LEU A 94 2.40 -0.57 -6.72
CA LEU A 94 2.94 0.22 -7.83
C LEU A 94 4.09 1.12 -7.38
N VAL A 95 4.00 1.76 -6.22
CA VAL A 95 5.12 2.55 -5.69
C VAL A 95 6.34 1.67 -5.41
N LEU A 96 6.15 0.47 -4.87
CA LEU A 96 7.25 -0.48 -4.64
C LEU A 96 7.91 -0.94 -5.94
N LEU A 97 7.13 -1.18 -6.99
CA LEU A 97 7.64 -1.71 -8.26
C LEU A 97 8.23 -0.64 -9.18
N TYR A 98 7.61 0.53 -9.23
CA TYR A 98 7.96 1.59 -10.19
C TYR A 98 8.65 2.79 -9.55
N GLY A 99 8.76 2.81 -8.20
CA GLY A 99 9.51 3.81 -7.46
C GLY A 99 8.76 5.10 -7.18
N ARG A 100 9.54 6.14 -6.91
CA ARG A 100 9.08 7.46 -6.50
C ARG A 100 8.53 8.25 -7.70
N GLY A 101 7.52 9.07 -7.44
CA GLY A 101 7.04 10.05 -8.42
C GLY A 101 5.53 10.24 -8.38
N TRP A 102 5.09 11.46 -8.68
CA TRP A 102 3.67 11.80 -8.69
C TRP A 102 2.89 10.97 -9.71
N ALA A 103 3.46 10.73 -10.89
CA ALA A 103 2.80 9.93 -11.92
C ALA A 103 2.53 8.49 -11.43
N VAL A 104 3.51 7.86 -10.75
CA VAL A 104 3.35 6.53 -10.17
C VAL A 104 2.32 6.53 -9.04
N ALA A 105 2.43 7.49 -8.12
CA ALA A 105 1.54 7.60 -6.97
C ALA A 105 0.08 7.85 -7.38
N LEU A 106 -0.16 8.77 -8.32
CA LEU A 106 -1.49 9.07 -8.85
C LEU A 106 -2.08 7.89 -9.62
N THR A 107 -1.28 7.25 -10.49
CA THR A 107 -1.71 6.06 -11.23
C THR A 107 -2.09 4.94 -10.26
N GLY A 108 -1.27 4.71 -9.22
CA GLY A 108 -1.56 3.74 -8.18
C GLY A 108 -2.87 4.02 -7.45
N ALA A 109 -3.07 5.26 -7.04
CA ALA A 109 -4.29 5.69 -6.35
C ALA A 109 -5.55 5.51 -7.21
N VAL A 110 -5.50 5.95 -8.48
CA VAL A 110 -6.64 5.85 -9.41
C VAL A 110 -6.94 4.39 -9.75
N LEU A 111 -5.93 3.59 -10.10
CA LEU A 111 -6.14 2.17 -10.39
C LEU A 111 -6.58 1.39 -9.13
N GLY A 112 -6.04 1.72 -7.97
CA GLY A 112 -6.48 1.14 -6.71
C GLY A 112 -7.96 1.38 -6.45
N ALA A 113 -8.41 2.62 -6.51
CA ALA A 113 -9.82 2.97 -6.29
C ALA A 113 -10.72 2.46 -7.42
N GLY A 114 -10.27 2.52 -8.68
CA GLY A 114 -11.06 2.15 -9.85
C GLY A 114 -11.15 0.66 -10.13
N LEU A 115 -10.19 -0.13 -9.66
CA LEU A 115 -10.20 -1.59 -9.86
C LEU A 115 -10.49 -2.35 -8.57
N THR A 116 -9.77 -2.04 -7.47
CA THR A 116 -9.81 -2.89 -6.29
C THR A 116 -11.18 -2.84 -5.61
N THR A 117 -11.73 -1.65 -5.40
CA THR A 117 -13.04 -1.52 -4.75
C THR A 117 -14.18 -2.09 -5.59
N PRO A 118 -14.31 -1.80 -6.92
CA PRO A 118 -15.37 -2.39 -7.74
C PRO A 118 -15.29 -3.93 -7.86
N ILE A 119 -14.11 -4.51 -7.77
CA ILE A 119 -13.95 -5.97 -7.79
C ILE A 119 -14.28 -6.56 -6.42
N ALA A 120 -13.85 -5.92 -5.34
CA ALA A 120 -14.12 -6.38 -3.98
C ALA A 120 -15.61 -6.30 -3.60
N LEU A 121 -16.33 -5.26 -4.05
CA LEU A 121 -17.74 -5.05 -3.76
C LEU A 121 -18.63 -6.25 -4.13
N PRO A 122 -18.64 -6.74 -5.40
CA PRO A 122 -19.44 -7.91 -5.76
C PRO A 122 -18.95 -9.18 -5.07
N MET A 123 -17.64 -9.35 -4.88
CA MET A 123 -17.10 -10.52 -4.17
C MET A 123 -17.61 -10.59 -2.74
N VAL A 124 -17.65 -9.47 -2.03
CA VAL A 124 -18.20 -9.41 -0.67
C VAL A 124 -19.71 -9.59 -0.68
N ASN A 125 -20.43 -8.84 -1.53
CA ASN A 125 -21.88 -8.77 -1.46
C ASN A 125 -22.60 -9.96 -2.10
N LEU A 126 -22.07 -10.50 -3.21
CA LEU A 126 -22.70 -11.57 -3.98
C LEU A 126 -22.13 -12.96 -3.70
N VAL A 127 -20.93 -13.04 -3.15
CA VAL A 127 -20.29 -14.33 -2.85
C VAL A 127 -20.16 -14.53 -1.34
N CYS A 128 -19.40 -13.67 -0.63
CA CYS A 128 -19.10 -13.93 0.77
C CYS A 128 -20.35 -13.90 1.66
N ARG A 129 -21.18 -12.88 1.55
CA ARG A 129 -22.37 -12.74 2.40
C ARG A 129 -23.40 -13.85 2.23
N PRO A 130 -23.84 -14.20 1.01
CA PRO A 130 -24.81 -15.28 0.81
C PRO A 130 -24.31 -16.66 1.21
N THR A 131 -22.99 -16.90 1.09
CA THR A 131 -22.37 -18.19 1.43
C THR A 131 -21.90 -18.29 2.87
N GLY A 132 -21.98 -17.19 3.65
CA GLY A 132 -21.46 -17.14 5.01
C GLY A 132 -19.92 -17.12 5.10
N LEU A 133 -19.24 -16.89 3.99
CA LEU A 133 -17.78 -16.74 3.98
C LEU A 133 -17.37 -15.41 4.64
N PRO A 134 -16.21 -15.37 5.33
CA PRO A 134 -15.67 -14.13 5.87
C PRO A 134 -15.44 -13.09 4.76
N ASN A 135 -15.80 -11.82 5.02
CA ASN A 135 -15.61 -10.73 4.06
C ASN A 135 -14.16 -10.55 3.61
N VAL A 136 -13.19 -10.97 4.44
CA VAL A 136 -11.76 -10.94 4.12
C VAL A 136 -11.45 -11.75 2.85
N VAL A 137 -12.16 -12.83 2.58
CA VAL A 137 -11.97 -13.64 1.36
C VAL A 137 -12.28 -12.78 0.14
N GLY A 138 -13.40 -12.05 0.15
CA GLY A 138 -13.81 -11.18 -0.96
C GLY A 138 -12.86 -9.99 -1.14
N THR A 139 -12.41 -9.36 -0.05
CA THR A 139 -11.47 -8.23 -0.11
C THR A 139 -10.10 -8.67 -0.62
N THR A 140 -9.56 -9.79 -0.12
CA THR A 140 -8.27 -10.32 -0.56
C THR A 140 -8.31 -10.76 -2.03
N THR A 141 -9.40 -11.41 -2.45
CA THR A 141 -9.60 -11.75 -3.86
C THR A 141 -9.65 -10.48 -4.73
N GLY A 142 -10.38 -9.45 -4.29
CA GLY A 142 -10.42 -8.15 -4.96
C GLY A 142 -9.04 -7.52 -5.10
N MET A 143 -8.22 -7.55 -4.05
CA MET A 143 -6.84 -7.06 -4.08
C MET A 143 -5.96 -7.85 -5.05
N ALA A 144 -6.03 -9.19 -5.03
CA ALA A 144 -5.24 -10.04 -5.91
C ALA A 144 -5.61 -9.82 -7.38
N VAL A 145 -6.89 -9.89 -7.71
CA VAL A 145 -7.38 -9.72 -9.09
C VAL A 145 -7.08 -8.32 -9.62
N SER A 146 -7.34 -7.27 -8.83
CA SER A 146 -7.03 -5.89 -9.25
C SER A 146 -5.54 -5.68 -9.50
N THR A 147 -4.67 -6.30 -8.69
CA THR A 147 -3.21 -6.22 -8.89
C THR A 147 -2.81 -6.94 -10.19
N LEU A 148 -3.35 -8.13 -10.45
CA LEU A 148 -3.09 -8.87 -11.68
C LEU A 148 -3.53 -8.09 -12.93
N ILE A 149 -4.59 -7.30 -12.85
CA ILE A 149 -5.05 -6.42 -13.94
C ILE A 149 -4.19 -5.15 -14.03
N ALA A 150 -3.88 -4.53 -12.89
CA ALA A 150 -3.13 -3.26 -12.86
C ALA A 150 -1.70 -3.41 -13.40
N LEU A 151 -1.01 -4.52 -13.10
CA LEU A 151 0.38 -4.71 -13.52
C LEU A 151 0.57 -4.69 -15.06
N PRO A 152 -0.17 -5.45 -15.87
CA PRO A 152 -0.05 -5.36 -17.32
C PRO A 152 -0.49 -4.00 -17.88
N LEU A 153 -1.53 -3.36 -17.30
CA LEU A 153 -1.92 -2.01 -17.68
C LEU A 153 -0.80 -1.00 -17.44
N CYS A 154 -0.11 -1.07 -16.31
CA CYS A 154 1.00 -0.18 -16.00
C CYS A 154 2.18 -0.35 -16.95
N ARG A 155 2.43 -1.56 -17.47
CA ARG A 155 3.50 -1.79 -18.46
C ARG A 155 3.29 -1.07 -19.77
N SER A 156 2.06 -0.72 -20.14
CA SER A 156 1.73 0.04 -21.34
C SER A 156 1.84 1.55 -21.17
N LEU A 157 2.01 2.02 -19.91
CA LEU A 157 2.09 3.45 -19.63
C LEU A 157 3.54 3.96 -19.74
N PRO A 158 3.81 5.01 -20.54
CA PRO A 158 5.18 5.46 -20.83
C PRO A 158 5.95 5.95 -19.59
N TRP A 159 5.27 6.40 -18.55
CA TRP A 159 5.88 6.84 -17.28
C TRP A 159 6.12 5.72 -16.28
N MET A 160 5.63 4.49 -16.56
CA MET A 160 5.79 3.29 -15.75
C MET A 160 6.84 2.32 -16.31
N LEU A 161 7.68 2.76 -17.28
CA LEU A 161 8.60 1.88 -18.03
C LEU A 161 9.88 1.48 -17.26
N ARG A 162 10.11 2.00 -16.07
CA ARG A 162 11.33 1.66 -15.28
C ARG A 162 10.94 1.04 -13.96
N PRO A 163 11.14 -0.28 -13.76
CA PRO A 163 11.13 -0.82 -12.42
C PRO A 163 12.25 -0.16 -11.62
N ALA A 164 11.90 0.54 -10.54
CA ALA A 164 12.87 1.18 -9.65
C ALA A 164 13.54 0.18 -8.70
N ILE A 165 13.45 -1.10 -9.00
CA ILE A 165 14.12 -2.15 -8.23
C ILE A 165 15.59 -2.18 -8.70
N ASP A 166 16.39 -1.32 -8.13
CA ASP A 166 17.82 -1.57 -8.10
C ASP A 166 18.04 -2.80 -7.21
N ALA A 167 18.40 -3.90 -7.85
CA ALA A 167 18.62 -5.20 -7.22
C ALA A 167 19.46 -5.16 -5.91
N PRO A 168 20.41 -4.23 -5.69
CA PRO A 168 21.13 -4.12 -4.43
C PRO A 168 20.28 -3.65 -3.24
N GLU A 169 19.27 -2.80 -3.44
CA GLU A 169 18.42 -2.32 -2.33
C GLU A 169 17.51 -3.43 -1.81
N VAL A 170 16.97 -4.26 -2.70
CA VAL A 170 16.15 -5.43 -2.33
C VAL A 170 16.99 -6.54 -1.73
N ALA A 171 18.22 -6.75 -2.23
CA ALA A 171 19.15 -7.73 -1.66
C ALA A 171 19.58 -7.35 -0.23
N GLY A 172 19.73 -6.06 0.07
CA GLY A 172 19.95 -5.55 1.43
C GLY A 172 18.77 -5.74 2.38
N LEU A 173 17.54 -5.72 1.86
CA LEU A 173 16.32 -5.98 2.63
C LEU A 173 16.09 -7.48 2.93
N ILE A 174 16.57 -8.36 2.04
CA ILE A 174 16.39 -9.83 2.17
C ILE A 174 17.54 -10.49 2.96
N ARG A 175 18.68 -9.83 3.09
CA ARG A 175 19.85 -10.32 3.86
C ARG A 175 20.24 -9.32 4.95
N PRO A 176 19.54 -9.30 6.10
CA PRO A 176 19.93 -8.46 7.22
C PRO A 176 21.30 -8.85 7.84
N ASP A 177 21.82 -10.04 7.51
CA ASP A 177 23.04 -10.60 8.10
C ASP A 177 24.26 -10.59 7.16
N ALA A 178 24.17 -9.95 6.00
CA ALA A 178 25.35 -9.79 5.16
C ALA A 178 26.28 -8.77 5.84
N PRO A 179 27.45 -9.21 6.38
CA PRO A 179 28.36 -8.28 7.04
C PRO A 179 28.82 -7.22 6.03
N ALA A 180 28.83 -5.96 6.46
CA ALA A 180 29.28 -4.79 5.71
C ALA A 180 30.76 -4.85 5.26
N LEU A 181 31.39 -6.01 5.38
CA LEU A 181 32.82 -6.29 5.14
C LEU A 181 33.21 -6.39 3.66
N LEU A 182 32.27 -6.47 2.72
CA LEU A 182 32.60 -6.62 1.29
C LEU A 182 32.60 -5.32 0.48
N LEU A 183 32.26 -4.18 1.07
CA LEU A 183 32.34 -2.88 0.38
C LEU A 183 33.62 -2.09 0.64
N SER A 184 34.46 -2.55 1.59
CA SER A 184 35.70 -1.86 1.95
C SER A 184 36.96 -2.32 1.17
N SER A 185 36.86 -3.32 0.28
CA SER A 185 38.05 -3.88 -0.37
C SER A 185 38.29 -3.38 -1.81
N ARG A 186 37.62 -2.33 -2.28
CA ARG A 186 37.80 -1.83 -3.66
C ARG A 186 38.50 -0.48 -3.81
N ASP A 187 38.97 0.14 -2.72
CA ASP A 187 39.64 1.44 -2.79
C ASP A 187 41.16 1.42 -2.46
N HIS A 188 41.83 0.31 -2.63
CA HIS A 188 43.29 0.29 -2.56
C HIS A 188 43.88 -0.60 -3.65
N SER A 189 43.88 -0.14 -4.91
CA SER A 189 44.91 -0.54 -5.90
C SER A 189 44.85 0.38 -7.14
N GLY A 190 45.83 1.25 -7.24
CA GLY A 190 46.15 1.97 -8.46
C GLY A 190 46.04 3.46 -8.42
#